data_4cd9c64be7bdc1bf6799b3da1711b667
#
_entry.id   4cd9c64be7bdc1bf6799b3da1711b667
#
_cell.length_a   1.000
_cell.length_b   1.000
_cell.length_c   1.000
_cell.angle_alpha   90.00
_cell.angle_beta   90.00
_cell.angle_gamma   90.00
#
_symmetry.space_group_name_H-M   'P 1'
#
loop_
_entity.id
_entity.type
_entity.pdbx_description
1 polymer ?
#
loop_
_entity_poly.entity_id
_entity_poly.type
_entity_poly.pdbx_seq_one_letter_code
_entity_poly.pdbx_strand_id
1 'polypeptide(L)'
;ALKRAGKITKLITGPVGDCIDDYESIILDESIDVCVVPCQWYKEKCEREAASKNLRFDNIRVWPVGVDHERWTPLNTKLDAKAGKALIYVKGRGAAALKLTEDTVKKSGIEYQEIFCGCHVPGDYKAKLEWCDFVVYLGHSETQGLALAQAWSMNRPTLVYEPDKVTGLGLEAAPYLTSETGKRWKNIEELELLLLNMPVFSPRKWVLEHQTNAIAFGNFLRIVDDIR
;
A
#
# COMPACT_ATOMS: atom_id res chain seq x y z
N ALA A 1 19.08 22.75 12.67
CA ALA A 1 19.96 23.11 13.81
C ALA A 1 21.22 22.24 13.87
N LEU A 2 21.11 20.88 14.05
CA LEU A 2 22.29 19.99 14.25
C LEU A 2 23.22 19.96 13.02
N LYS A 3 22.68 19.91 11.80
CA LYS A 3 23.50 19.91 10.58
C LYS A 3 24.19 21.25 10.38
N ARG A 4 23.50 22.37 10.57
CA ARG A 4 24.09 23.72 10.50
C ARG A 4 25.18 23.93 11.58
N ALA A 5 25.10 23.22 12.70
CA ALA A 5 26.11 23.22 13.75
C ALA A 5 27.26 22.19 13.52
N GLY A 6 27.28 21.51 12.38
CA GLY A 6 28.30 20.52 12.04
C GLY A 6 28.27 19.23 12.90
N LYS A 7 27.18 19.00 13.66
CA LYS A 7 27.05 17.82 14.54
C LYS A 7 26.58 16.56 13.81
N ILE A 8 25.97 16.72 12.65
CA ILE A 8 25.60 15.64 11.73
C ILE A 8 25.97 16.05 10.30
N THR A 9 26.32 15.08 9.47
CA THR A 9 26.75 15.32 8.09
C THR A 9 25.60 15.19 7.10
N LYS A 10 24.66 14.27 7.35
CA LYS A 10 23.54 13.99 6.47
C LYS A 10 22.21 14.14 7.23
N LEU A 11 21.22 14.76 6.60
CA LEU A 11 19.88 14.91 7.15
C LEU A 11 18.84 14.39 6.14
N ILE A 12 18.17 13.31 6.52
CA ILE A 12 17.07 12.74 5.76
C ILE A 12 15.78 13.00 6.51
N THR A 13 14.73 13.45 5.83
CA THR A 13 13.39 13.61 6.39
C THR A 13 12.42 12.61 5.79
N GLY A 14 11.40 12.20 6.53
CA GLY A 14 10.38 11.27 6.09
C GLY A 14 10.42 9.92 6.84
N PRO A 15 9.71 8.88 6.38
CA PRO A 15 8.82 8.92 5.23
C PRO A 15 7.60 9.81 5.48
N VAL A 16 7.33 10.63 4.50
CA VAL A 16 6.24 11.58 4.58
C VAL A 16 5.04 11.01 3.84
N GLY A 17 3.90 10.94 4.52
CA GLY A 17 2.63 10.53 3.96
C GLY A 17 1.72 11.72 3.64
N ASP A 18 0.47 11.44 3.36
CA ASP A 18 -0.56 12.35 2.80
C ASP A 18 -0.88 13.63 3.64
N CYS A 19 -0.15 13.87 4.71
CA CYS A 19 -0.44 14.88 5.72
C CYS A 19 0.62 15.99 5.81
N ILE A 20 1.36 16.31 4.75
CA ILE A 20 2.23 17.47 4.81
C ILE A 20 1.45 18.70 4.36
N ASP A 21 1.04 19.50 5.33
CA ASP A 21 0.48 20.83 5.09
C ASP A 21 1.58 21.88 4.75
N ASP A 22 2.84 21.56 5.00
CA ASP A 22 3.98 22.47 4.85
C ASP A 22 5.13 21.88 4.03
N TYR A 23 4.86 21.59 2.74
CA TYR A 23 5.91 21.19 1.80
C TYR A 23 6.97 22.26 1.59
N GLU A 24 6.59 23.52 1.65
CA GLU A 24 7.49 24.64 1.34
C GLU A 24 8.65 24.68 2.32
N SER A 25 8.39 24.49 3.61
CA SER A 25 9.46 24.51 4.61
C SER A 25 10.45 23.37 4.42
N ILE A 26 10.00 22.21 3.95
CA ILE A 26 10.87 21.06 3.65
C ILE A 26 11.69 21.30 2.39
N ILE A 27 11.05 21.80 1.31
CA ILE A 27 11.69 22.08 0.03
C ILE A 27 12.73 23.19 0.18
N LEU A 28 12.41 24.22 0.96
CA LEU A 28 13.27 25.40 1.13
C LEU A 28 14.34 25.25 2.22
N ASP A 29 14.30 24.19 3.04
CA ASP A 29 15.36 23.95 4.02
C ASP A 29 16.57 23.25 3.37
N GLU A 30 17.54 24.06 2.94
CA GLU A 30 18.82 23.60 2.37
C GLU A 30 19.62 22.66 3.28
N SER A 31 19.26 22.53 4.56
CA SER A 31 19.88 21.57 5.46
C SER A 31 19.38 20.14 5.26
N ILE A 32 18.29 19.93 4.54
CA ILE A 32 17.73 18.61 4.21
C ILE A 32 18.39 18.09 2.92
N ASP A 33 19.15 17.00 3.04
CA ASP A 33 19.80 16.39 1.88
C ASP A 33 18.81 15.58 1.03
N VAL A 34 17.92 14.83 1.69
CA VAL A 34 16.92 13.99 1.02
C VAL A 34 15.62 13.99 1.81
N CYS A 35 14.52 14.12 1.09
CA CYS A 35 13.18 13.81 1.58
C CYS A 35 12.74 12.45 1.03
N VAL A 36 12.40 11.49 1.89
CA VAL A 36 11.89 10.19 1.45
C VAL A 36 10.37 10.15 1.52
N VAL A 37 9.77 9.54 0.51
CA VAL A 37 8.33 9.32 0.39
C VAL A 37 8.05 7.86 0.10
N PRO A 38 6.85 7.35 0.46
CA PRO A 38 6.63 5.92 0.44
C PRO A 38 6.37 5.32 -0.94
N CYS A 39 5.98 6.09 -1.96
CA CYS A 39 5.65 5.56 -3.28
C CYS A 39 5.82 6.59 -4.41
N GLN A 40 5.81 6.08 -5.63
CA GLN A 40 6.07 6.89 -6.83
C GLN A 40 4.98 7.92 -7.11
N TRP A 41 3.69 7.54 -7.03
CA TRP A 41 2.60 8.49 -7.30
C TRP A 41 2.61 9.67 -6.32
N TYR A 42 3.01 9.41 -5.07
CA TYR A 42 3.11 10.44 -4.04
C TYR A 42 4.30 11.38 -4.29
N LYS A 43 5.44 10.84 -4.74
CA LYS A 43 6.57 11.65 -5.23
C LYS A 43 6.12 12.58 -6.35
N GLU A 44 5.43 12.05 -7.36
CA GLU A 44 4.93 12.83 -8.50
C GLU A 44 3.91 13.90 -8.07
N LYS A 45 3.08 13.61 -7.06
CA LYS A 45 2.19 14.60 -6.45
C LYS A 45 3.01 15.76 -5.85
N CYS A 46 4.01 15.45 -5.01
CA CYS A 46 4.87 16.44 -4.38
C CYS A 46 5.62 17.30 -5.43
N GLU A 47 6.15 16.68 -6.48
CA GLU A 47 6.84 17.39 -7.56
C GLU A 47 5.89 18.32 -8.34
N ARG A 48 4.66 17.89 -8.63
CA ARG A 48 3.64 18.74 -9.28
C ARG A 48 3.22 19.93 -8.41
N GLU A 49 3.02 19.69 -7.11
CA GLU A 49 2.66 20.75 -6.17
C GLU A 49 3.79 21.79 -6.03
N ALA A 50 5.04 21.33 -5.93
CA ALA A 50 6.20 22.22 -5.95
C ALA A 50 6.26 23.05 -7.24
N ALA A 51 6.11 22.40 -8.40
CA ALA A 51 6.13 23.09 -9.70
C ALA A 51 5.01 24.12 -9.84
N SER A 52 3.82 23.90 -9.29
CA SER A 52 2.71 24.85 -9.29
C SER A 52 3.03 26.16 -8.55
N LYS A 53 4.02 26.10 -7.64
CA LYS A 53 4.54 27.25 -6.87
C LYS A 53 5.86 27.78 -7.40
N ASN A 54 6.28 27.35 -8.60
CA ASN A 54 7.59 27.64 -9.20
C ASN A 54 8.79 27.18 -8.34
N LEU A 55 8.61 26.13 -7.57
CA LEU A 55 9.65 25.47 -6.78
C LEU A 55 10.10 24.17 -7.44
N ARG A 56 11.33 23.74 -7.17
CA ARG A 56 11.86 22.43 -7.57
C ARG A 56 12.07 21.56 -6.34
N PHE A 57 11.71 20.30 -6.44
CA PHE A 57 11.88 19.33 -5.37
C PHE A 57 12.77 18.17 -5.86
N ASP A 58 14.04 18.46 -6.10
CA ASP A 58 14.99 17.53 -6.73
C ASP A 58 15.55 16.47 -5.76
N ASN A 59 15.49 16.72 -4.45
CA ASN A 59 16.01 15.85 -3.41
C ASN A 59 14.98 14.85 -2.83
N ILE A 60 13.87 14.64 -3.52
CA ILE A 60 12.86 13.64 -3.12
C ILE A 60 13.21 12.25 -3.67
N ARG A 61 13.10 11.22 -2.82
CA ARG A 61 13.37 9.81 -3.18
C ARG A 61 12.23 8.91 -2.70
N VAL A 62 11.94 7.88 -3.48
CA VAL A 62 10.98 6.84 -3.07
C VAL A 62 11.67 5.82 -2.20
N TRP A 63 11.11 5.57 -1.02
CA TRP A 63 11.54 4.52 -0.12
C TRP A 63 10.33 3.66 0.29
N PRO A 64 10.09 2.53 -0.39
CA PRO A 64 9.05 1.59 -0.04
C PRO A 64 9.30 1.01 1.35
N VAL A 65 8.26 1.00 2.19
CA VAL A 65 8.35 0.39 3.51
C VAL A 65 8.41 -1.14 3.39
N GLY A 66 9.20 -1.77 4.24
CA GLY A 66 9.21 -3.22 4.39
C GLY A 66 8.03 -3.72 5.24
N VAL A 67 7.75 -5.00 5.09
CA VAL A 67 6.84 -5.74 5.98
C VAL A 67 7.63 -6.73 6.82
N ASP A 68 7.25 -6.87 8.08
CA ASP A 68 7.76 -7.92 8.97
C ASP A 68 7.15 -9.26 8.57
N HIS A 69 7.80 -9.93 7.61
CA HIS A 69 7.34 -11.17 7.00
C HIS A 69 7.42 -12.38 7.95
N GLU A 70 8.15 -12.28 9.05
CA GLU A 70 8.18 -13.31 10.10
C GLU A 70 6.95 -13.20 10.99
N ARG A 71 6.62 -11.99 11.44
CA ARG A 71 5.39 -11.71 12.18
C ARG A 71 4.14 -12.01 11.35
N TRP A 72 4.14 -11.62 10.06
CA TRP A 72 3.05 -11.83 9.11
C TRP A 72 3.32 -13.09 8.27
N THR A 73 3.44 -14.22 8.94
CA THR A 73 3.61 -15.55 8.33
C THR A 73 2.31 -16.32 8.45
N PRO A 74 1.78 -16.92 7.37
CA PRO A 74 0.58 -17.73 7.41
C PRO A 74 0.86 -19.06 8.12
N LEU A 75 -0.09 -19.55 8.92
CA LEU A 75 -0.03 -20.88 9.52
C LEU A 75 -0.13 -21.98 8.44
N ASN A 76 -0.92 -21.71 7.40
CA ASN A 76 -1.05 -22.59 6.25
C ASN A 76 -0.69 -21.82 4.95
N THR A 77 0.29 -22.33 4.21
CA THR A 77 0.75 -21.72 2.95
C THR A 77 -0.06 -22.13 1.72
N LYS A 78 -0.91 -23.18 1.84
CA LYS A 78 -1.77 -23.60 0.73
C LYS A 78 -2.92 -22.62 0.58
N LEU A 79 -2.99 -21.97 -0.57
CA LEU A 79 -4.22 -21.34 -1.04
C LEU A 79 -5.11 -22.47 -1.58
N ASP A 80 -6.33 -22.58 -1.08
CA ASP A 80 -7.28 -23.48 -1.70
C ASP A 80 -7.59 -22.99 -3.11
N ALA A 81 -7.55 -23.90 -4.08
CA ALA A 81 -7.79 -23.59 -5.50
C ALA A 81 -9.23 -23.09 -5.76
N LYS A 82 -10.14 -23.28 -4.79
CA LYS A 82 -11.47 -22.65 -4.76
C LYS A 82 -11.49 -21.65 -3.62
N ALA A 83 -11.39 -20.37 -3.97
CA ALA A 83 -11.57 -19.28 -3.02
C ALA A 83 -12.98 -19.36 -2.41
N GLY A 84 -13.07 -19.80 -1.14
CA GLY A 84 -14.32 -19.96 -0.42
C GLY A 84 -14.59 -18.87 0.60
N LYS A 85 -13.57 -18.08 0.98
CA LYS A 85 -13.63 -17.12 2.08
C LYS A 85 -12.96 -15.81 1.71
N ALA A 86 -13.68 -14.69 1.82
CA ALA A 86 -13.20 -13.36 1.55
C ALA A 86 -13.10 -12.52 2.82
N LEU A 87 -12.08 -11.68 2.90
CA LEU A 87 -12.03 -10.58 3.85
C LEU A 87 -12.30 -9.27 3.11
N ILE A 88 -13.38 -8.55 3.42
CA ILE A 88 -13.64 -7.22 2.89
C ILE A 88 -12.97 -6.20 3.81
N TYR A 89 -11.90 -5.58 3.32
CA TYR A 89 -11.18 -4.52 4.04
C TYR A 89 -11.65 -3.15 3.60
N VAL A 90 -12.25 -2.39 4.51
CA VAL A 90 -12.87 -1.09 4.22
C VAL A 90 -12.00 0.05 4.72
N LYS A 91 -11.55 0.92 3.80
CA LYS A 91 -10.77 2.13 4.11
C LYS A 91 -11.21 3.29 3.22
N GLY A 92 -12.03 4.18 3.76
CA GLY A 92 -12.38 5.43 3.09
C GLY A 92 -13.38 5.32 1.93
N ARG A 93 -13.96 4.14 1.66
CA ARG A 93 -15.05 3.98 0.68
C ARG A 93 -16.41 4.05 1.37
N GLY A 94 -17.38 4.64 0.65
CA GLY A 94 -18.72 4.81 1.18
C GLY A 94 -19.52 3.51 1.31
N ALA A 95 -20.61 3.55 2.10
CA ALA A 95 -21.48 2.41 2.37
C ALA A 95 -22.05 1.75 1.11
N ALA A 96 -22.27 2.51 0.04
CA ALA A 96 -22.79 1.96 -1.22
C ALA A 96 -21.80 0.99 -1.89
N ALA A 97 -20.51 1.33 -1.94
CA ALA A 97 -19.50 0.44 -2.51
C ALA A 97 -19.35 -0.84 -1.65
N LEU A 98 -19.39 -0.70 -0.33
CA LEU A 98 -19.38 -1.84 0.58
C LEU A 98 -20.57 -2.76 0.32
N LYS A 99 -21.79 -2.22 0.33
CA LYS A 99 -23.02 -2.99 0.12
C LYS A 99 -23.02 -3.75 -1.21
N LEU A 100 -22.61 -3.10 -2.30
CA LEU A 100 -22.51 -3.75 -3.61
C LEU A 100 -21.48 -4.89 -3.59
N THR A 101 -20.35 -4.70 -2.91
CA THR A 101 -19.30 -5.73 -2.77
C THR A 101 -19.82 -6.93 -1.98
N GLU A 102 -20.46 -6.71 -0.83
CA GLU A 102 -21.08 -7.75 0.01
C GLU A 102 -22.08 -8.60 -0.78
N ASP A 103 -23.01 -7.93 -1.47
CA ASP A 103 -24.06 -8.60 -2.25
C ASP A 103 -23.43 -9.44 -3.38
N THR A 104 -22.36 -8.95 -4.01
CA THR A 104 -21.63 -9.67 -5.08
C THR A 104 -20.90 -10.89 -4.54
N VAL A 105 -20.14 -10.73 -3.45
CA VAL A 105 -19.39 -11.83 -2.80
C VAL A 105 -20.37 -12.92 -2.33
N LYS A 106 -21.47 -12.52 -1.69
CA LYS A 106 -22.51 -13.43 -1.23
C LYS A 106 -23.21 -14.16 -2.38
N LYS A 107 -23.55 -13.46 -3.46
CA LYS A 107 -24.15 -14.03 -4.68
C LYS A 107 -23.23 -15.08 -5.34
N SER A 108 -21.92 -14.90 -5.21
CA SER A 108 -20.90 -15.86 -5.70
C SER A 108 -20.72 -17.08 -4.80
N GLY A 109 -21.50 -17.21 -3.72
CA GLY A 109 -21.43 -18.34 -2.78
C GLY A 109 -20.18 -18.31 -1.88
N ILE A 110 -19.55 -17.14 -1.74
CA ILE A 110 -18.31 -16.95 -0.96
C ILE A 110 -18.70 -16.45 0.44
N GLU A 111 -18.19 -17.13 1.48
CA GLU A 111 -18.31 -16.67 2.85
C GLU A 111 -17.41 -15.45 3.07
N TYR A 112 -17.87 -14.43 3.79
CA TYR A 112 -17.05 -13.25 4.03
C TYR A 112 -17.12 -12.74 5.46
N GLN A 113 -16.07 -12.04 5.84
CA GLN A 113 -15.99 -11.17 7.02
C GLN A 113 -15.57 -9.77 6.60
N GLU A 114 -15.83 -8.80 7.46
CA GLU A 114 -15.44 -7.42 7.25
C GLU A 114 -14.42 -6.96 8.28
N ILE A 115 -13.64 -5.97 7.89
CA ILE A 115 -12.76 -5.24 8.79
C ILE A 115 -12.66 -3.77 8.36
N PHE A 116 -12.73 -2.87 9.30
CA PHE A 116 -12.71 -1.44 9.05
C PHE A 116 -11.39 -0.84 9.52
N CYS A 117 -10.74 -0.07 8.65
CA CYS A 117 -9.50 0.62 8.96
C CYS A 117 -9.70 1.55 10.16
N GLY A 118 -8.78 1.48 11.12
CA GLY A 118 -8.86 2.27 12.36
C GLY A 118 -9.80 1.74 13.44
N CYS A 119 -10.58 0.67 13.15
CA CYS A 119 -11.52 0.07 14.09
C CYS A 119 -11.09 -1.33 14.58
N HIS A 120 -9.82 -1.68 14.43
CA HIS A 120 -9.29 -2.99 14.82
C HIS A 120 -7.86 -2.89 15.34
N VAL A 121 -7.43 -3.91 16.10
CA VAL A 121 -6.03 -4.08 16.47
C VAL A 121 -5.32 -5.01 15.50
N PRO A 122 -3.98 -4.96 15.39
CA PRO A 122 -3.23 -5.81 14.45
C PRO A 122 -3.49 -7.32 14.60
N GLY A 123 -3.79 -7.81 15.81
CA GLY A 123 -4.13 -9.20 16.08
C GLY A 123 -5.42 -9.63 15.39
N ASP A 124 -6.44 -8.79 15.39
CA ASP A 124 -7.73 -9.07 14.74
C ASP A 124 -7.55 -9.19 13.22
N TYR A 125 -6.76 -8.30 12.64
CA TYR A 125 -6.47 -8.34 11.21
C TYR A 125 -5.71 -9.62 10.84
N LYS A 126 -4.69 -9.99 11.62
CA LYS A 126 -3.96 -11.24 11.39
C LYS A 126 -4.87 -12.47 11.47
N ALA A 127 -5.73 -12.57 12.49
CA ALA A 127 -6.68 -13.66 12.64
C ALA A 127 -7.64 -13.77 11.43
N LYS A 128 -8.13 -12.63 10.92
CA LYS A 128 -8.99 -12.62 9.72
C LYS A 128 -8.22 -13.00 8.44
N LEU A 129 -6.95 -12.63 8.32
CA LEU A 129 -6.08 -13.07 7.23
C LEU A 129 -5.78 -14.58 7.30
N GLU A 130 -5.68 -15.18 8.49
CA GLU A 130 -5.58 -16.64 8.63
C GLU A 130 -6.85 -17.36 8.18
N TRP A 131 -8.01 -16.74 8.43
CA TRP A 131 -9.31 -17.32 8.12
C TRP A 131 -9.67 -17.22 6.64
N CYS A 132 -9.32 -16.12 5.94
CA CYS A 132 -9.72 -15.88 4.55
C CYS A 132 -8.74 -16.49 3.53
N ASP A 133 -9.20 -16.64 2.29
CA ASP A 133 -8.38 -17.06 1.15
C ASP A 133 -7.84 -15.85 0.37
N PHE A 134 -8.60 -14.74 0.35
CA PHE A 134 -8.23 -13.49 -0.34
C PHE A 134 -8.88 -12.29 0.33
N VAL A 135 -8.40 -11.09 -0.04
CA VAL A 135 -8.94 -9.83 0.46
C VAL A 135 -9.58 -9.03 -0.68
N VAL A 136 -10.81 -8.55 -0.47
CA VAL A 136 -11.41 -7.50 -1.30
C VAL A 136 -11.13 -6.17 -0.62
N TYR A 137 -10.33 -5.32 -1.25
CA TYR A 137 -9.84 -4.09 -0.66
C TYR A 137 -10.59 -2.87 -1.20
N LEU A 138 -11.31 -2.18 -0.32
CA LEU A 138 -12.10 -0.99 -0.61
C LEU A 138 -11.36 0.26 -0.09
N GLY A 139 -10.19 0.55 -0.64
CA GLY A 139 -9.41 1.73 -0.34
C GLY A 139 -9.61 2.85 -1.35
N HIS A 140 -9.37 4.11 -0.94
CA HIS A 140 -9.43 5.27 -1.83
C HIS A 140 -8.03 5.64 -2.34
N SER A 141 -7.07 5.77 -1.42
CA SER A 141 -5.67 6.07 -1.74
C SER A 141 -4.76 5.45 -0.68
N GLU A 142 -3.61 5.00 -1.10
CA GLU A 142 -2.57 4.48 -0.22
C GLU A 142 -1.22 5.05 -0.60
N THR A 143 -0.49 5.49 0.39
CA THR A 143 0.91 5.88 0.18
C THR A 143 1.86 4.71 0.43
N GLN A 144 1.61 3.89 1.44
CA GLN A 144 2.41 2.71 1.78
C GLN A 144 1.68 1.39 1.57
N GLY A 145 0.36 1.34 1.86
CA GLY A 145 -0.43 0.13 1.74
C GLY A 145 0.00 -0.97 2.71
N LEU A 146 0.28 -0.62 3.97
CA LEU A 146 0.74 -1.61 4.97
C LEU A 146 -0.21 -2.79 5.12
N ALA A 147 -1.53 -2.56 5.13
CA ALA A 147 -2.51 -3.63 5.20
C ALA A 147 -2.42 -4.58 3.99
N LEU A 148 -2.18 -4.03 2.78
CA LEU A 148 -1.98 -4.83 1.57
C LEU A 148 -0.69 -5.68 1.69
N ALA A 149 0.43 -5.07 2.07
CA ALA A 149 1.71 -5.77 2.24
C ALA A 149 1.61 -6.89 3.31
N GLN A 150 0.87 -6.66 4.39
CA GLN A 150 0.59 -7.64 5.42
C GLN A 150 -0.26 -8.80 4.88
N ALA A 151 -1.31 -8.51 4.10
CA ALA A 151 -2.11 -9.53 3.43
C ALA A 151 -1.25 -10.38 2.47
N TRP A 152 -0.42 -9.75 1.65
CA TRP A 152 0.48 -10.45 0.73
C TRP A 152 1.51 -11.30 1.47
N SER A 153 2.06 -10.80 2.58
CA SER A 153 2.96 -11.56 3.45
C SER A 153 2.29 -12.78 4.04
N MET A 154 1.00 -12.70 4.36
CA MET A 154 0.15 -13.83 4.79
C MET A 154 -0.32 -14.72 3.63
N ASN A 155 0.26 -14.55 2.43
CA ASN A 155 -0.12 -15.24 1.19
C ASN A 155 -1.59 -15.03 0.80
N ARG A 156 -2.17 -13.85 1.07
CA ARG A 156 -3.54 -13.49 0.70
C ARG A 156 -3.52 -12.50 -0.45
N PRO A 157 -3.92 -12.90 -1.67
CA PRO A 157 -4.02 -11.98 -2.79
C PRO A 157 -5.12 -10.94 -2.54
N THR A 158 -5.01 -9.80 -3.19
CA THR A 158 -5.94 -8.70 -2.99
C THR A 158 -6.64 -8.31 -4.29
N LEU A 159 -7.98 -8.19 -4.22
CA LEU A 159 -8.82 -7.61 -5.26
C LEU A 159 -9.13 -6.16 -4.89
N VAL A 160 -8.49 -5.23 -5.55
CA VAL A 160 -8.48 -3.81 -5.17
C VAL A 160 -9.50 -3.02 -5.99
N TYR A 161 -10.44 -2.37 -5.30
CA TYR A 161 -11.41 -1.49 -5.94
C TYR A 161 -10.77 -0.16 -6.34
N GLU A 162 -10.73 0.10 -7.65
CA GLU A 162 -10.17 1.33 -8.22
C GLU A 162 -11.05 1.76 -9.41
N PRO A 163 -12.24 2.36 -9.14
CA PRO A 163 -13.29 2.61 -10.14
C PRO A 163 -12.85 3.55 -11.26
N ASP A 164 -12.04 4.52 -10.95
CA ASP A 164 -11.30 5.33 -11.92
C ASP A 164 -10.06 5.87 -11.22
N LYS A 165 -8.94 5.95 -11.92
CA LYS A 165 -7.89 6.86 -11.49
C LYS A 165 -8.55 8.22 -11.39
N VAL A 166 -8.75 8.72 -10.17
CA VAL A 166 -9.40 10.01 -9.95
C VAL A 166 -8.67 10.99 -10.86
N THR A 167 -9.34 11.35 -11.93
CA THR A 167 -8.79 12.05 -13.08
C THR A 167 -8.06 13.29 -12.60
N GLY A 168 -6.75 13.32 -12.79
CA GLY A 168 -5.88 14.46 -12.50
C GLY A 168 -5.07 14.41 -11.21
N LEU A 169 -5.40 13.60 -10.20
CA LEU A 169 -4.64 13.57 -8.94
C LEU A 169 -3.63 12.42 -8.85
N GLY A 170 -3.70 11.42 -9.74
CA GLY A 170 -2.77 10.28 -9.74
C GLY A 170 -2.82 9.42 -8.49
N LEU A 171 -3.94 9.46 -7.73
CA LEU A 171 -4.12 8.67 -6.53
C LEU A 171 -4.23 7.19 -6.87
N GLU A 172 -3.57 6.33 -6.10
CA GLU A 172 -3.62 4.88 -6.26
C GLU A 172 -4.08 4.23 -4.95
N ALA A 173 -5.02 3.29 -5.05
CA ALA A 173 -5.49 2.52 -3.90
C ALA A 173 -4.49 1.43 -3.48
N ALA A 174 -3.56 1.04 -4.37
CA ALA A 174 -2.56 0.01 -4.11
C ALA A 174 -1.29 0.24 -4.95
N PRO A 175 -0.34 1.09 -4.49
CA PRO A 175 0.83 1.51 -5.27
C PRO A 175 1.80 0.38 -5.62
N TYR A 176 1.78 -0.73 -4.86
CA TYR A 176 2.67 -1.87 -5.04
C TYR A 176 1.96 -3.14 -5.56
N LEU A 177 0.70 -3.00 -6.00
CA LEU A 177 -0.06 -4.13 -6.54
C LEU A 177 0.54 -4.59 -7.88
N THR A 178 0.86 -5.88 -7.97
CA THR A 178 1.34 -6.55 -9.17
C THR A 178 0.43 -7.70 -9.56
N SER A 179 0.66 -8.29 -10.72
CA SER A 179 -0.06 -9.50 -11.15
C SER A 179 0.18 -10.72 -10.25
N GLU A 180 1.23 -10.71 -9.42
CA GLU A 180 1.52 -11.76 -8.46
C GLU A 180 0.81 -11.55 -7.13
N THR A 181 0.48 -10.30 -6.78
CA THR A 181 -0.10 -9.94 -5.48
C THR A 181 -1.61 -9.74 -5.52
N GLY A 182 -2.18 -9.52 -6.71
CA GLY A 182 -3.62 -9.33 -6.85
C GLY A 182 -4.04 -8.70 -8.18
N LYS A 183 -5.25 -8.16 -8.18
CA LYS A 183 -5.89 -7.53 -9.35
C LYS A 183 -6.65 -6.28 -8.94
N ARG A 184 -6.71 -5.28 -9.86
CA ARG A 184 -7.65 -4.14 -9.75
C ARG A 184 -8.98 -4.50 -10.40
N TRP A 185 -10.05 -3.92 -9.90
CA TRP A 185 -11.38 -3.96 -10.52
C TRP A 185 -12.06 -2.59 -10.39
N LYS A 186 -12.93 -2.23 -11.36
CA LYS A 186 -13.51 -0.90 -11.49
C LYS A 186 -15.00 -0.87 -11.24
N ASN A 187 -15.68 -1.97 -11.56
CA ASN A 187 -17.12 -2.12 -11.44
C ASN A 187 -17.46 -3.53 -10.97
N ILE A 188 -18.72 -3.75 -10.66
CA ILE A 188 -19.19 -5.03 -10.10
C ILE A 188 -19.03 -6.19 -11.07
N GLU A 189 -19.21 -5.96 -12.35
CA GLU A 189 -19.07 -6.96 -13.40
C GLU A 189 -17.63 -7.50 -13.46
N GLU A 190 -16.64 -6.63 -13.31
CA GLU A 190 -15.23 -7.05 -13.22
C GLU A 190 -14.96 -7.84 -11.94
N LEU A 191 -15.55 -7.45 -10.79
CA LEU A 191 -15.43 -8.21 -9.55
C LEU A 191 -16.08 -9.61 -9.70
N GLU A 192 -17.29 -9.71 -10.24
CA GLU A 192 -17.98 -10.98 -10.50
C GLU A 192 -17.11 -11.92 -11.37
N LEU A 193 -16.53 -11.39 -12.45
CA LEU A 193 -15.62 -12.15 -13.31
C LEU A 193 -14.37 -12.65 -12.59
N LEU A 194 -13.77 -11.82 -11.73
CA LEU A 194 -12.62 -12.19 -10.92
C LEU A 194 -12.98 -13.27 -9.89
N LEU A 195 -14.11 -13.17 -9.22
CA LEU A 195 -14.57 -14.17 -8.27
C LEU A 195 -14.91 -15.51 -8.93
N LEU A 196 -15.44 -15.47 -10.15
CA LEU A 196 -15.74 -16.67 -10.93
C LEU A 196 -14.47 -17.34 -11.48
N ASN A 197 -13.47 -16.56 -11.87
CA ASN A 197 -12.25 -17.01 -12.52
C ASN A 197 -11.02 -16.43 -11.81
N MET A 198 -10.86 -16.75 -10.52
CA MET A 198 -9.76 -16.23 -9.71
C MET A 198 -8.41 -16.65 -10.30
N PRO A 199 -7.54 -15.70 -10.70
CA PRO A 199 -6.20 -16.03 -11.15
C PRO A 199 -5.37 -16.69 -10.05
N VAL A 200 -4.33 -17.42 -10.45
CA VAL A 200 -3.34 -17.92 -9.51
C VAL A 200 -2.38 -16.79 -9.13
N PHE A 201 -2.23 -16.56 -7.83
CA PHE A 201 -1.36 -15.55 -7.28
C PHE A 201 -0.25 -16.16 -6.43
N SER A 202 0.85 -15.43 -6.23
CA SER A 202 1.98 -15.80 -5.38
C SER A 202 2.44 -14.62 -4.50
N PRO A 203 1.52 -14.00 -3.72
CA PRO A 203 1.81 -12.74 -3.06
C PRO A 203 2.92 -12.84 -2.02
N ARG A 204 2.99 -13.93 -1.26
CA ARG A 204 4.07 -14.12 -0.29
C ARG A 204 5.44 -14.24 -0.94
N LYS A 205 5.53 -14.98 -2.06
CA LYS A 205 6.78 -15.09 -2.82
C LYS A 205 7.25 -13.69 -3.23
N TRP A 206 6.35 -12.89 -3.80
CA TRP A 206 6.65 -11.52 -4.19
C TRP A 206 7.15 -10.68 -3.00
N VAL A 207 6.50 -10.75 -1.82
CA VAL A 207 6.94 -10.03 -0.63
C VAL A 207 8.35 -10.43 -0.20
N LEU A 208 8.66 -11.74 -0.20
CA LEU A 208 9.98 -12.24 0.20
C LEU A 208 11.08 -11.77 -0.75
N GLU A 209 10.76 -11.55 -2.01
CA GLU A 209 11.70 -11.10 -3.04
C GLU A 209 11.82 -9.58 -3.13
N HIS A 210 10.79 -8.80 -2.70
CA HIS A 210 10.73 -7.36 -3.02
C HIS A 210 10.44 -6.43 -1.83
N GLN A 211 9.80 -6.91 -0.74
CA GLN A 211 9.24 -5.98 0.27
C GLN A 211 9.47 -6.41 1.72
N THR A 212 10.50 -7.20 2.01
CA THR A 212 10.87 -7.48 3.42
C THR A 212 11.51 -6.26 4.08
N ASN A 213 11.55 -6.23 5.42
CA ASN A 213 12.27 -5.21 6.18
C ASN A 213 13.75 -5.12 5.78
N ALA A 214 14.40 -6.27 5.51
CA ALA A 214 15.78 -6.31 5.07
C ALA A 214 15.99 -5.64 3.70
N ILE A 215 15.10 -5.91 2.75
CA ILE A 215 15.13 -5.28 1.43
C ILE A 215 14.88 -3.77 1.53
N ALA A 216 13.86 -3.36 2.31
CA ALA A 216 13.56 -1.95 2.51
C ALA A 216 14.74 -1.21 3.17
N PHE A 217 15.40 -1.82 4.15
CA PHE A 217 16.58 -1.27 4.78
C PHE A 217 17.77 -1.16 3.79
N GLY A 218 18.01 -2.18 2.98
CA GLY A 218 19.02 -2.12 1.92
C GLY A 218 18.77 -1.00 0.92
N ASN A 219 17.51 -0.76 0.54
CA ASN A 219 17.13 0.37 -0.31
C ASN A 219 17.38 1.72 0.37
N PHE A 220 17.10 1.82 1.68
CA PHE A 220 17.40 3.03 2.45
C PHE A 220 18.89 3.32 2.50
N LEU A 221 19.74 2.31 2.74
CA LEU A 221 21.20 2.51 2.74
C LEU A 221 21.72 3.03 1.41
N ARG A 222 21.19 2.56 0.27
CA ARG A 222 21.55 3.11 -1.05
C ARG A 222 21.21 4.60 -1.16
N ILE A 223 20.03 5.01 -0.66
CA ILE A 223 19.66 6.44 -0.61
C ILE A 223 20.66 7.23 0.24
N VAL A 224 21.11 6.67 1.39
CA VAL A 224 22.12 7.30 2.26
C VAL A 224 23.46 7.43 1.55
N ASP A 225 23.87 6.41 0.80
CA ASP A 225 25.16 6.40 0.08
C ASP A 225 25.17 7.39 -1.09
N ASP A 226 24.02 7.61 -1.74
CA ASP A 226 23.87 8.57 -2.83
C ASP A 226 23.91 10.04 -2.39
N ILE A 227 23.80 10.32 -1.09
CA ILE A 227 23.96 11.68 -0.54
C ILE A 227 25.46 12.03 -0.52
N ARG A 228 25.84 12.99 -1.35
CA ARG A 228 27.22 13.51 -1.47
C ARG A 228 27.58 14.47 -0.35
#